data_4ea4af45221344ff593d2b9ea7ca652f
#
_entry.id   4ea4af45221344ff593d2b9ea7ca652f
#
_cell.length_a   1.000
_cell.length_b   1.000
_cell.length_c   1.000
_cell.angle_alpha   90.00
_cell.angle_beta   90.00
_cell.angle_gamma   90.00
#
_symmetry.space_group_name_H-M   'P 1'
#
loop_
_entity.id
_entity.type
_entity.pdbx_description
1 polymer ?
#
loop_
_entity_poly.entity_id
_entity_poly.type
_entity_poly.pdbx_seq_one_letter_code
_entity_poly.pdbx_strand_id
1 'polypeptide(L)'
;MEIMQVMGRLVCSQRVEGLGHMHLGILCNNKGKRLVAVDPVGAREGNWVFTATGTAARWGCPDPNVQSDLTIGGIIDNWSPYD
;
A
#
# COMPACT_ATOMS: atom_id res chain seq x y z
N MET A 1 2.75 -11.53 2.16
CA MET A 1 2.86 -10.60 1.02
C MET A 1 1.89 -11.00 -0.08
N GLU A 2 1.30 -10.02 -0.70
CA GLU A 2 0.39 -10.25 -1.81
C GLU A 2 0.67 -9.26 -2.93
N ILE A 3 0.30 -9.64 -4.16
CA ILE A 3 0.35 -8.75 -5.31
C ILE A 3 -1.03 -8.13 -5.47
N MET A 4 -1.08 -6.80 -5.57
CA MET A 4 -2.32 -6.04 -5.72
C MET A 4 -2.12 -4.94 -6.74
N GLN A 5 -3.23 -4.44 -7.28
CA GLN A 5 -3.18 -3.32 -8.22
C GLN A 5 -3.64 -2.04 -7.52
N VAL A 6 -2.91 -0.96 -7.76
CA VAL A 6 -3.27 0.35 -7.23
C VAL A 6 -4.45 0.90 -8.02
N MET A 7 -5.53 1.23 -7.30
CA MET A 7 -6.74 1.79 -7.89
C MET A 7 -6.80 3.31 -7.79
N GLY A 8 -6.05 3.89 -6.86
CA GLY A 8 -6.04 5.32 -6.66
C GLY A 8 -5.39 5.69 -5.35
N ARG A 9 -5.47 6.98 -5.02
CA ARG A 9 -4.93 7.54 -3.78
C ARG A 9 -6.07 7.97 -2.88
N LEU A 10 -5.96 7.66 -1.59
CA LEU A 10 -6.94 8.08 -0.61
C LEU A 10 -6.55 9.46 -0.07
N VAL A 11 -7.48 10.39 -0.11
CA VAL A 11 -7.31 11.73 0.44
C VAL A 11 -8.14 11.85 1.70
N CYS A 12 -7.49 12.20 2.83
CA CYS A 12 -8.13 12.34 4.13
C CYS A 12 -7.96 13.77 4.64
N SER A 13 -9.04 14.37 5.14
CA SER A 13 -8.95 15.67 5.82
C SER A 13 -8.49 15.53 7.26
N GLN A 14 -8.74 14.38 7.88
CA GLN A 14 -8.34 14.08 9.26
C GLN A 14 -7.84 12.65 9.37
N ARG A 15 -6.88 12.43 10.23
CA ARG A 15 -6.30 11.11 10.51
C ARG A 15 -6.09 10.95 12.01
N VAL A 16 -6.14 9.70 12.46
CA VAL A 16 -5.73 9.39 13.83
C VAL A 16 -4.23 9.61 13.97
N GLU A 17 -3.81 9.98 15.16
CA GLU A 17 -2.40 10.07 15.50
C GLU A 17 -1.77 8.67 15.39
N GLY A 18 -0.53 8.61 14.94
CA GLY A 18 0.17 7.34 14.74
C GLY A 18 0.26 6.89 13.28
N LEU A 19 -0.62 7.40 12.38
CA LEU A 19 -0.47 7.16 10.94
C LEU A 19 0.49 8.16 10.29
N GLY A 20 0.74 9.29 10.96
CA GLY A 20 1.63 10.32 10.45
C GLY A 20 1.09 10.97 9.17
N HIS A 21 2.00 11.42 8.32
CA HIS A 21 1.66 12.09 7.06
C HIS A 21 1.91 11.19 5.84
N MET A 22 1.96 9.88 6.05
CA MET A 22 2.18 8.94 4.96
C MET A 22 1.02 8.97 3.96
N HIS A 23 1.35 8.81 2.70
CA HIS A 23 0.33 8.65 1.66
C HIS A 23 -0.38 7.32 1.82
N LEU A 24 -1.67 7.32 1.50
CA LEU A 24 -2.49 6.12 1.55
C LEU A 24 -2.96 5.78 0.13
N GLY A 25 -2.84 4.52 -0.23
CA GLY A 25 -3.29 4.02 -1.51
C GLY A 25 -4.50 3.12 -1.36
N ILE A 26 -5.35 3.10 -2.38
CA ILE A 26 -6.45 2.15 -2.50
C ILE A 26 -5.98 1.05 -3.42
N LEU A 27 -5.98 -0.18 -2.92
CA LEU A 27 -5.52 -1.36 -3.64
C LEU A 27 -6.67 -2.31 -3.90
N CYS A 28 -6.57 -3.07 -4.98
CA CYS A 28 -7.51 -4.13 -5.30
C CYS A 28 -6.75 -5.46 -5.31
N ASN A 29 -7.22 -6.42 -4.51
CA ASN A 29 -6.62 -7.75 -4.50
C ASN A 29 -7.19 -8.63 -5.63
N ASN A 30 -6.70 -9.87 -5.72
CA ASN A 30 -7.13 -10.79 -6.78
C ASN A 30 -8.58 -11.27 -6.65
N LYS A 31 -9.22 -10.98 -5.53
CA LYS A 31 -10.64 -11.29 -5.30
C LYS A 31 -11.55 -10.10 -5.55
N GLY A 32 -10.99 -8.99 -6.02
CA GLY A 32 -11.75 -7.76 -6.26
C GLY A 32 -12.02 -6.93 -5.02
N LYS A 33 -11.47 -7.30 -3.87
CA LYS A 33 -11.66 -6.53 -2.65
C LYS A 33 -10.74 -5.33 -2.63
N ARG A 34 -11.27 -4.19 -2.23
CA ARG A 34 -10.48 -2.96 -2.07
C ARG A 34 -9.96 -2.85 -0.65
N LEU A 35 -8.68 -2.47 -0.54
CA LEU A 35 -7.97 -2.35 0.72
C LEU A 35 -7.22 -1.02 0.74
N VAL A 36 -6.99 -0.49 1.93
CA VAL A 36 -6.20 0.73 2.10
C VAL A 36 -4.83 0.34 2.64
N ALA A 37 -3.79 0.89 2.03
CA ALA A 37 -2.41 0.61 2.42
C ALA A 37 -1.62 1.91 2.56
N VAL A 38 -0.61 1.89 3.43
CA VAL A 38 0.38 2.96 3.49
C VAL A 38 1.28 2.85 2.26
N ASP A 39 1.53 3.98 1.60
CA ASP A 39 2.31 4.04 0.36
C ASP A 39 3.59 4.86 0.55
N PRO A 40 4.71 4.25 0.98
CA PRO A 40 5.97 4.95 1.09
C PRO A 40 6.73 5.09 -0.24
N VAL A 41 6.29 4.41 -1.30
CA VAL A 41 7.03 4.38 -2.58
C VAL A 41 6.44 5.30 -3.65
N GLY A 42 5.23 5.83 -3.44
CA GLY A 42 4.62 6.74 -4.39
C GLY A 42 4.02 6.03 -5.61
N ALA A 43 3.35 4.92 -5.40
CA ALA A 43 2.72 4.18 -6.48
C ALA A 43 1.57 4.97 -7.11
N ARG A 44 1.32 4.74 -8.38
CA ARG A 44 0.28 5.42 -9.16
C ARG A 44 -0.82 4.45 -9.54
N GLU A 45 -1.99 5.00 -9.86
CA GLU A 45 -3.11 4.23 -10.36
C GLU A 45 -2.67 3.35 -11.54
N GLY A 46 -3.06 2.09 -11.49
CA GLY A 46 -2.71 1.10 -12.49
C GLY A 46 -1.45 0.32 -12.21
N ASN A 47 -0.57 0.80 -11.30
CA ASN A 47 0.64 0.05 -10.95
C ASN A 47 0.29 -1.25 -10.25
N TRP A 48 1.08 -2.29 -10.54
CA TRP A 48 1.08 -3.52 -9.76
C TRP A 48 2.13 -3.39 -8.66
N VAL A 49 1.77 -3.77 -7.46
CA VAL A 49 2.62 -3.63 -6.28
C VAL A 49 2.62 -4.93 -5.48
N PHE A 50 3.68 -5.15 -4.71
CA PHE A 50 3.64 -6.17 -3.68
C PHE A 50 3.45 -5.49 -2.32
N THR A 51 2.76 -6.17 -1.43
CA THR A 51 2.38 -5.62 -0.12
C THR A 51 2.93 -6.48 1.00
N ALA A 52 3.13 -5.86 2.14
CA ALA A 52 3.50 -6.54 3.38
C ALA A 52 2.45 -6.25 4.45
N THR A 53 2.26 -7.20 5.36
CA THR A 53 1.29 -7.10 6.45
C THR A 53 1.98 -7.29 7.81
N GLY A 54 1.29 -6.93 8.87
CA GLY A 54 1.78 -7.13 10.24
C GLY A 54 3.03 -6.31 10.53
N THR A 55 3.97 -6.90 11.24
CA THR A 55 5.22 -6.25 11.61
C THR A 55 6.04 -5.86 10.38
N ALA A 56 6.01 -6.69 9.34
CA ALA A 56 6.71 -6.39 8.08
C ALA A 56 6.16 -5.14 7.41
N ALA A 57 4.85 -4.89 7.52
CA ALA A 57 4.24 -3.67 6.98
C ALA A 57 4.81 -2.42 7.66
N ARG A 58 4.99 -2.46 8.97
CA ARG A 58 5.57 -1.35 9.73
C ARG A 58 7.03 -1.09 9.36
N TRP A 59 7.79 -2.16 9.15
CA TRP A 59 9.21 -2.05 8.80
C TRP A 59 9.43 -1.50 7.39
N GLY A 60 8.42 -1.61 6.53
CA GLY A 60 8.47 -1.01 5.20
C GLY A 60 8.30 0.50 5.19
N CYS A 61 7.87 1.09 6.31
CA CYS A 61 7.70 2.53 6.43
C CYS A 61 9.03 3.21 6.80
N PRO A 62 9.32 4.41 6.25
CA PRO A 62 10.51 5.17 6.62
C PRO A 62 10.56 5.53 8.10
N ASP A 63 9.40 5.76 8.72
CA ASP A 63 9.29 6.06 10.15
C ASP A 63 8.77 4.82 10.87
N PRO A 64 9.60 4.20 11.75
CA PRO A 64 9.19 2.98 12.46
C PRO A 64 8.06 3.21 13.46
N ASN A 65 7.74 4.46 13.78
CA ASN A 65 6.63 4.79 14.67
C ASN A 65 5.28 4.83 13.95
N VAL A 66 5.25 4.77 12.64
CA VAL A 66 4.00 4.74 11.88
C VAL A 66 3.32 3.39 12.10
N GLN A 67 2.07 3.42 12.53
CA GLN A 67 1.29 2.22 12.72
C GLN A 67 0.59 1.86 11.42
N SER A 68 0.95 0.70 10.88
CA SER A 68 0.40 0.22 9.62
C SER A 68 0.33 -1.30 9.66
N ASP A 69 -0.76 -1.86 9.17
CA ASP A 69 -0.92 -3.30 9.01
C ASP A 69 -0.86 -3.75 7.55
N LEU A 70 -0.86 -2.80 6.61
CA LEU A 70 -0.70 -3.08 5.19
C LEU A 70 0.11 -1.95 4.56
N THR A 71 1.24 -2.30 3.96
CA THR A 71 2.16 -1.34 3.36
C THR A 71 2.55 -1.82 1.97
N ILE A 72 2.62 -0.88 1.02
CA ILE A 72 3.18 -1.16 -0.30
C ILE A 72 4.70 -1.27 -0.15
N GLY A 73 5.24 -2.44 -0.46
CA GLY A 73 6.68 -2.70 -0.36
C GLY A 73 7.45 -2.31 -1.61
N GLY A 74 6.82 -2.31 -2.77
CA GLY A 74 7.47 -1.94 -4.01
C GLY A 74 6.53 -2.02 -5.19
N ILE A 75 6.98 -1.42 -6.30
CA ILE A 75 6.27 -1.44 -7.58
C ILE A 75 6.86 -2.55 -8.44
N ILE A 76 5.98 -3.35 -9.06
CA ILE A 76 6.38 -4.45 -9.92
C ILE A 76 6.35 -3.96 -11.36
N ASP A 77 7.50 -4.02 -12.05
CA ASP A 77 7.63 -3.48 -13.40
C ASP A 77 7.27 -4.47 -14.50
N ASN A 78 7.58 -5.74 -14.30
CA ASN A 78 7.46 -6.77 -15.35
C ASN A 78 6.62 -7.94 -14.88
N TRP A 79 5.36 -7.67 -14.54
CA TRP A 79 4.45 -8.72 -14.12
C TRP A 79 3.11 -8.56 -14.81
N SER A 80 2.51 -9.69 -15.19
CA SER A 80 1.17 -9.73 -15.76
C SER A 80 0.40 -10.88 -15.14
N PRO A 81 -0.86 -10.65 -14.71
CA PRO A 81 -1.68 -11.74 -14.16
C PRO A 81 -2.08 -12.79 -15.20
N TYR A 82 -1.80 -12.54 -16.47
CA TYR A 82 -2.19 -13.42 -17.56
C TYR A 82 -1.03 -14.24 -18.14
N ASP A 83 0.16 -14.04 -17.61
CA ASP A 83 1.37 -14.76 -18.09
C ASP A 83 1.56 -16.10 -17.39
#